data_412970c217865939f585a17bc80425b0
#
_entry.id   412970c217865939f585a17bc80425b0
#
_cell.length_a   1.000
_cell.length_b   1.000
_cell.length_c   1.000
_cell.angle_alpha   90.00
_cell.angle_beta   90.00
_cell.angle_gamma   90.00
#
_symmetry.space_group_name_H-M   'P 1'
#
loop_
_entity.id
_entity.type
_entity.pdbx_description
1 polymer ?
#
loop_
_entity_poly.entity_id
_entity_poly.type
_entity_poly.pdbx_seq_one_letter_code
_entity_poly.pdbx_strand_id
1 'polypeptide(L)'
;MPTSPIPFGPTLETSGEPISGASSEAFNVILDARGVLRKRPGLVAYTGVAPATAVDASGVLGLYLTEAKVAHTSGSPTVSGTHPGVLYAVGATVNASGGGHNAGRNVYRIAGGTATLVGTGVADEDRLATPAAIATTRFPRPVFAETEALLVIAGGAEVGKIDIRPETFSAPNFTTNADYHEMSFLGGCPPLASHILGNSSRLLANDTQLDQTKLRYSDITQGIVDFSGHELWAPSPGGPGFFTAEARPDSIVACAENTNDIFVFGRTSLQLFSPDTSVTFAPSVTREVGCLAAYSPVKVDDRYVWLDHLTRIVISDGREWEDVGKPIQATLDALTAPSECYGYRFSESFADAIVFRFETDAETLVLQPGIGWCRWALHSAATDEFSMFPVLSHLVRQDGGLNVVGLSDGTIRLLTLDAGTDLGAAIVAYVRTGFIDRESNNRKRTTAVHLAFKREPELSRDVVCYLEWRDDLSEEWNVVDIELSADDGDLNPVVPLYSLGVYRRRQWRFRFPDDKGLFLVKATETFDDLGN
;
A
#
# COMPACT_ATOMS: atom_id res chain seq x y z
N MET A 1 41.62 19.21 8.11
CA MET A 1 40.95 17.91 8.24
C MET A 1 39.75 17.92 7.33
N PRO A 2 39.66 17.01 6.37
CA PRO A 2 38.48 16.90 5.53
C PRO A 2 37.27 16.44 6.35
N THR A 3 36.10 17.00 6.03
CA THR A 3 34.85 16.63 6.63
C THR A 3 33.93 16.09 5.52
N SER A 4 33.39 14.91 5.71
CA SER A 4 32.51 14.27 4.74
C SER A 4 31.19 13.83 5.38
N PRO A 5 30.07 13.88 4.67
CA PRO A 5 28.81 13.36 5.16
C PRO A 5 28.87 11.84 5.32
N ILE A 6 28.18 11.32 6.33
CA ILE A 6 27.84 9.90 6.43
C ILE A 6 26.45 9.76 5.81
N PRO A 7 26.29 8.99 4.72
CA PRO A 7 25.04 8.94 3.98
C PRO A 7 24.05 7.99 4.66
N PHE A 8 23.33 8.44 5.64
CA PHE A 8 22.21 7.74 6.21
C PHE A 8 20.93 8.15 5.47
N GLY A 9 20.41 7.27 4.65
CA GLY A 9 19.17 7.52 3.90
C GLY A 9 18.53 6.22 3.43
N PRO A 10 17.27 6.24 2.98
CA PRO A 10 16.52 5.06 2.54
C PRO A 10 16.92 4.58 1.14
N THR A 11 18.14 4.79 0.71
CA THR A 11 18.59 4.28 -0.59
C THR A 11 19.13 2.88 -0.39
N LEU A 12 18.32 1.86 -0.63
CA LEU A 12 18.75 0.47 -0.75
C LEU A 12 19.46 0.31 -2.10
N GLU A 13 20.73 -0.05 -2.07
CA GLU A 13 21.42 -0.62 -3.22
C GLU A 13 21.81 -2.05 -2.90
N THR A 14 21.21 -2.99 -3.61
CA THR A 14 21.47 -4.43 -3.43
C THR A 14 22.35 -5.02 -4.54
N SER A 15 22.67 -4.22 -5.56
CA SER A 15 23.48 -4.65 -6.68
C SER A 15 24.96 -4.40 -6.45
N GLY A 16 25.70 -5.44 -6.05
CA GLY A 16 27.14 -5.42 -6.07
C GLY A 16 27.81 -4.50 -5.03
N GLU A 17 28.94 -3.92 -5.37
CA GLU A 17 29.58 -2.93 -4.50
C GLU A 17 28.74 -1.65 -4.48
N PRO A 18 28.25 -1.22 -3.28
CA PRO A 18 27.45 -0.02 -3.19
C PRO A 18 28.24 1.18 -3.67
N ILE A 19 27.65 1.96 -4.59
CA ILE A 19 28.19 3.24 -5.01
C ILE A 19 28.42 4.07 -3.75
N SER A 20 29.59 4.67 -3.64
CA SER A 20 29.95 5.54 -2.52
C SER A 20 28.83 6.53 -2.21
N GLY A 21 28.11 6.31 -1.11
CA GLY A 21 27.05 7.19 -0.66
C GLY A 21 25.66 6.59 -0.51
N ALA A 22 25.44 5.34 -0.97
CA ALA A 22 24.14 4.65 -0.78
C ALA A 22 24.10 3.86 0.54
N SER A 23 22.93 3.76 1.13
CA SER A 23 22.68 2.82 2.24
C SER A 23 22.60 1.42 1.71
N SER A 24 23.31 0.47 2.32
CA SER A 24 23.19 -0.94 1.98
C SER A 24 21.95 -1.60 2.58
N GLU A 25 21.36 -0.96 3.59
CA GLU A 25 20.21 -1.47 4.30
C GLU A 25 19.49 -0.35 5.06
N ALA A 26 18.16 -0.32 4.97
CA ALA A 26 17.33 0.64 5.67
C ALA A 26 16.05 -0.06 6.14
N PHE A 27 15.84 -0.12 7.46
CA PHE A 27 14.67 -0.75 8.08
C PHE A 27 13.88 0.24 8.90
N ASN A 28 12.56 0.21 8.73
CA ASN A 28 11.60 0.97 9.53
C ASN A 28 11.88 2.49 9.56
N VAL A 29 12.40 3.00 8.48
CA VAL A 29 12.71 4.42 8.32
C VAL A 29 11.90 5.06 7.21
N ILE A 30 11.73 6.36 7.30
CA ILE A 30 11.16 7.21 6.27
C ILE A 30 11.93 8.53 6.27
N LEU A 31 12.12 9.12 5.11
CA LEU A 31 12.68 10.46 4.99
C LEU A 31 11.52 11.45 4.75
N ASP A 32 11.43 12.48 5.58
CA ASP A 32 10.41 13.49 5.36
C ASP A 32 10.83 14.45 4.21
N ALA A 33 9.87 15.24 3.72
CA ALA A 33 10.10 16.18 2.61
C ALA A 33 11.20 17.23 2.89
N ARG A 34 11.68 17.33 4.14
CA ARG A 34 12.78 18.20 4.57
C ARG A 34 14.13 17.48 4.62
N GLY A 35 14.16 16.20 4.24
CA GLY A 35 15.36 15.37 4.27
C GLY A 35 15.74 14.87 5.67
N VAL A 36 14.79 14.84 6.60
CA VAL A 36 15.00 14.37 7.97
C VAL A 36 14.64 12.89 8.08
N LEU A 37 15.58 12.09 8.55
CA LEU A 37 15.38 10.65 8.75
C LEU A 37 14.52 10.41 9.99
N ARG A 38 13.39 9.74 9.81
CA ARG A 38 12.42 9.41 10.85
C ARG A 38 12.15 7.90 10.87
N LYS A 39 11.52 7.44 11.94
CA LYS A 39 10.89 6.12 11.94
C LYS A 39 9.70 6.08 11.01
N ARG A 40 9.39 4.88 10.50
CA ARG A 40 8.16 4.64 9.77
C ARG A 40 6.92 4.93 10.63
N PRO A 41 5.75 5.07 10.01
CA PRO A 41 4.50 5.15 10.73
C PRO A 41 4.28 3.95 11.66
N GLY A 42 3.73 4.20 12.83
CA GLY A 42 3.38 3.18 13.80
C GLY A 42 1.89 2.82 13.76
N LEU A 43 1.56 1.70 14.40
CA LEU A 43 0.20 1.16 14.48
C LEU A 43 -0.45 1.53 15.81
N VAL A 44 -1.55 2.29 15.75
CA VAL A 44 -2.33 2.67 16.92
C VAL A 44 -3.80 2.24 16.80
N ALA A 45 -4.51 2.26 17.92
CA ALA A 45 -5.93 1.91 17.94
C ALA A 45 -6.74 2.85 17.03
N TYR A 46 -7.60 2.28 16.20
CA TYR A 46 -8.60 3.02 15.44
C TYR A 46 -9.84 3.23 16.29
N THR A 47 -10.19 4.48 16.58
CA THR A 47 -11.32 4.83 17.45
C THR A 47 -12.69 4.46 16.85
N GLY A 48 -12.75 4.19 15.57
CA GLY A 48 -13.95 3.75 14.86
C GLY A 48 -14.33 2.28 15.11
N VAL A 49 -13.44 1.50 15.75
CA VAL A 49 -13.68 0.08 16.13
C VAL A 49 -13.25 -0.10 17.57
N ALA A 50 -13.96 -0.93 18.33
CA ALA A 50 -13.56 -1.25 19.71
C ALA A 50 -12.12 -1.80 19.71
N PRO A 51 -11.19 -1.20 20.49
CA PRO A 51 -9.78 -1.53 20.44
C PRO A 51 -9.57 -2.96 20.91
N ALA A 52 -9.11 -3.87 20.26
CA ALA A 52 -8.87 -5.28 20.55
C ALA A 52 -9.94 -6.28 20.08
N THR A 53 -11.00 -5.85 19.42
CA THR A 53 -11.92 -6.80 18.80
C THR A 53 -11.47 -7.05 17.35
N ALA A 54 -11.10 -8.28 17.05
CA ALA A 54 -10.88 -8.71 15.68
C ALA A 54 -12.20 -8.63 14.92
N VAL A 55 -12.20 -7.99 13.76
CA VAL A 55 -13.35 -7.99 12.84
C VAL A 55 -13.49 -9.36 12.21
N ASP A 56 -12.35 -9.99 11.90
CA ASP A 56 -12.26 -11.36 11.39
C ASP A 56 -10.97 -12.00 11.91
N ALA A 57 -11.08 -13.15 12.57
CA ALA A 57 -9.96 -13.80 13.26
C ALA A 57 -8.79 -14.21 12.35
N SER A 58 -9.03 -14.30 11.04
CA SER A 58 -8.01 -14.71 10.04
C SER A 58 -7.36 -13.54 9.30
N GLY A 59 -7.77 -12.31 9.59
CA GLY A 59 -7.23 -11.11 8.97
C GLY A 59 -8.26 -10.28 8.20
N VAL A 60 -7.90 -9.04 7.86
CA VAL A 60 -8.73 -8.09 7.09
C VAL A 60 -8.07 -7.82 5.74
N LEU A 61 -8.59 -8.43 4.68
CA LEU A 61 -8.01 -8.39 3.32
C LEU A 61 -8.41 -7.15 2.53
N GLY A 62 -9.49 -6.50 2.86
CA GLY A 62 -9.96 -5.31 2.17
C GLY A 62 -10.67 -4.35 3.09
N LEU A 63 -10.49 -3.06 2.83
CA LEU A 63 -11.16 -1.96 3.50
C LEU A 63 -11.69 -0.98 2.47
N TYR A 64 -12.89 -0.48 2.70
CA TYR A 64 -13.48 0.57 1.88
C TYR A 64 -14.35 1.50 2.73
N LEU A 65 -14.20 2.80 2.53
CA LEU A 65 -15.06 3.82 3.13
C LEU A 65 -15.91 4.43 2.02
N THR A 66 -17.22 4.26 2.10
CA THR A 66 -18.12 4.90 1.13
C THR A 66 -18.10 6.41 1.30
N GLU A 67 -18.34 7.11 0.20
CA GLU A 67 -18.47 8.56 0.26
C GLU A 67 -19.69 8.98 1.08
N ALA A 68 -19.58 10.12 1.75
CA ALA A 68 -20.72 10.73 2.40
C ALA A 68 -21.73 11.21 1.35
N LYS A 69 -22.95 10.66 1.37
CA LYS A 69 -24.00 11.06 0.41
C LYS A 69 -24.71 12.31 0.93
N VAL A 70 -24.73 13.34 0.12
CA VAL A 70 -25.46 14.59 0.42
C VAL A 70 -26.91 14.42 -0.05
N ALA A 71 -27.84 14.91 0.77
CA ALA A 71 -29.26 14.94 0.44
C ALA A 71 -29.52 15.66 -0.90
N HIS A 72 -30.21 15.01 -1.80
CA HIS A 72 -30.65 15.63 -3.05
C HIS A 72 -31.98 16.38 -2.80
N THR A 73 -31.93 17.71 -2.88
CA THR A 73 -33.08 18.57 -2.53
C THR A 73 -33.95 19.01 -3.71
N SER A 74 -33.62 18.62 -4.95
CA SER A 74 -34.37 19.04 -6.13
C SER A 74 -34.96 17.85 -6.89
N GLY A 75 -36.26 17.75 -6.83
CA GLY A 75 -37.03 16.68 -7.49
C GLY A 75 -37.48 15.56 -6.53
N SER A 76 -38.44 14.74 -6.95
CA SER A 76 -38.77 13.51 -6.23
C SER A 76 -37.79 12.42 -6.68
N PRO A 77 -37.00 11.82 -5.82
CA PRO A 77 -37.11 11.68 -4.38
C PRO A 77 -36.28 12.74 -3.60
N THR A 78 -36.80 13.18 -2.49
CA THR A 78 -36.06 14.04 -1.54
C THR A 78 -35.36 13.17 -0.51
N VAL A 79 -34.04 13.22 -0.47
CA VAL A 79 -33.25 12.67 0.62
C VAL A 79 -32.91 13.82 1.58
N SER A 80 -33.36 13.77 2.82
CA SER A 80 -33.07 14.81 3.81
C SER A 80 -31.89 14.39 4.69
N GLY A 81 -30.86 15.22 4.74
CA GLY A 81 -29.71 15.04 5.65
C GLY A 81 -28.43 14.58 4.94
N THR A 82 -27.31 14.73 5.61
CA THR A 82 -26.01 14.21 5.20
C THR A 82 -25.83 12.82 5.82
N HIS A 83 -25.63 11.80 5.00
CA HIS A 83 -25.31 10.46 5.45
C HIS A 83 -23.79 10.31 5.50
N PRO A 84 -23.19 10.07 6.68
CA PRO A 84 -21.75 9.88 6.79
C PRO A 84 -21.32 8.62 6.01
N GLY A 85 -20.10 8.62 5.50
CA GLY A 85 -19.52 7.44 4.89
C GLY A 85 -19.47 6.27 5.89
N VAL A 86 -19.65 5.07 5.38
CA VAL A 86 -19.65 3.83 6.15
C VAL A 86 -18.43 3.00 5.79
N LEU A 87 -17.72 2.52 6.80
CA LEU A 87 -16.56 1.66 6.62
C LEU A 87 -17.01 0.20 6.44
N TYR A 88 -16.53 -0.41 5.37
CA TYR A 88 -16.69 -1.84 5.10
C TYR A 88 -15.35 -2.55 5.15
N ALA A 89 -15.38 -3.79 5.61
CA ALA A 89 -14.22 -4.66 5.68
C ALA A 89 -14.54 -6.04 5.07
N VAL A 90 -13.57 -6.61 4.35
CA VAL A 90 -13.63 -8.00 3.89
C VAL A 90 -12.62 -8.81 4.68
N GLY A 91 -13.12 -9.83 5.39
CA GLY A 91 -12.31 -10.72 6.21
C GLY A 91 -11.58 -11.78 5.39
N ALA A 92 -10.55 -12.37 5.99
CA ALA A 92 -9.80 -13.47 5.39
C ALA A 92 -10.45 -14.85 5.63
N THR A 93 -11.36 -14.97 6.60
CA THR A 93 -12.08 -16.21 6.87
C THR A 93 -12.93 -16.61 5.68
N VAL A 94 -12.71 -17.84 5.19
CA VAL A 94 -13.53 -18.45 4.14
C VAL A 94 -14.58 -19.34 4.81
N ASN A 95 -15.85 -19.04 4.57
CA ASN A 95 -16.94 -19.91 5.02
C ASN A 95 -17.09 -21.08 4.04
N ALA A 96 -16.59 -22.26 4.46
CA ALA A 96 -16.68 -23.50 3.68
C ALA A 96 -18.05 -24.19 3.75
N SER A 97 -18.95 -23.77 4.64
CA SER A 97 -20.21 -24.48 4.94
C SER A 97 -21.42 -23.78 4.34
N GLY A 98 -21.63 -23.94 3.06
CA GLY A 98 -22.87 -23.52 2.43
C GLY A 98 -22.86 -23.86 0.96
N GLY A 99 -23.72 -24.80 0.54
CA GLY A 99 -23.95 -25.01 -0.88
C GLY A 99 -24.54 -23.75 -1.50
N GLY A 100 -24.07 -23.35 -2.67
CA GLY A 100 -24.56 -22.16 -3.38
C GLY A 100 -23.81 -20.86 -2.97
N HIS A 101 -24.50 -19.73 -2.98
CA HIS A 101 -23.98 -18.39 -2.78
C HIS A 101 -23.43 -18.05 -1.37
N ASN A 102 -23.39 -19.01 -0.46
CA ASN A 102 -22.99 -18.79 0.94
C ASN A 102 -21.53 -19.20 1.25
N ALA A 103 -20.79 -19.70 0.27
CA ALA A 103 -19.36 -19.93 0.40
C ALA A 103 -18.59 -18.68 0.01
N GLY A 104 -17.49 -18.40 0.70
CA GLY A 104 -16.63 -17.27 0.41
C GLY A 104 -16.35 -16.39 1.62
N ARG A 105 -15.69 -15.27 1.38
CA ARG A 105 -15.22 -14.38 2.45
C ARG A 105 -16.34 -13.54 3.03
N ASN A 106 -16.21 -13.24 4.31
CA ASN A 106 -17.16 -12.42 5.05
C ASN A 106 -16.99 -10.93 4.73
N VAL A 107 -18.11 -10.24 4.61
CA VAL A 107 -18.15 -8.78 4.48
C VAL A 107 -18.80 -8.18 5.73
N TYR A 108 -18.12 -7.23 6.32
CA TYR A 108 -18.55 -6.57 7.56
C TYR A 108 -18.78 -5.08 7.31
N ARG A 109 -19.85 -4.55 7.92
CA ARG A 109 -20.09 -3.12 8.09
C ARG A 109 -19.56 -2.69 9.46
N ILE A 110 -18.84 -1.59 9.51
CA ILE A 110 -18.28 -1.06 10.74
C ILE A 110 -18.94 0.28 11.05
N ALA A 111 -19.73 0.32 12.10
CA ALA A 111 -20.43 1.50 12.56
C ALA A 111 -20.44 1.56 14.09
N GLY A 112 -20.21 2.76 14.67
CA GLY A 112 -20.24 2.96 16.13
C GLY A 112 -19.30 2.05 16.92
N GLY A 113 -18.17 1.67 16.34
CA GLY A 113 -17.20 0.77 16.99
C GLY A 113 -17.52 -0.71 16.89
N THR A 114 -18.60 -1.10 16.23
CA THR A 114 -19.04 -2.49 16.09
C THR A 114 -18.93 -2.95 14.65
N ALA A 115 -18.39 -4.17 14.44
CA ALA A 115 -18.40 -4.85 13.17
C ALA A 115 -19.63 -5.75 13.07
N THR A 116 -20.46 -5.55 12.07
CA THR A 116 -21.66 -6.33 11.79
C THR A 116 -21.48 -7.08 10.48
N LEU A 117 -21.67 -8.40 10.49
CA LEU A 117 -21.65 -9.21 9.26
C LEU A 117 -22.85 -8.81 8.39
N VAL A 118 -22.58 -8.41 7.15
CA VAL A 118 -23.61 -8.00 6.18
C VAL A 118 -23.76 -8.97 5.01
N GLY A 119 -22.80 -9.86 4.83
CA GLY A 119 -22.87 -10.89 3.80
C GLY A 119 -21.63 -11.77 3.73
N THR A 120 -21.73 -12.80 2.92
CA THR A 120 -20.67 -13.78 2.65
C THR A 120 -20.63 -14.09 1.16
N GLY A 121 -19.52 -14.64 0.64
CA GLY A 121 -19.46 -15.14 -0.74
C GLY A 121 -18.67 -14.29 -1.71
N VAL A 122 -17.99 -13.23 -1.26
CA VAL A 122 -17.06 -12.47 -2.10
C VAL A 122 -15.64 -13.02 -1.97
N ALA A 123 -14.83 -12.85 -3.01
CA ALA A 123 -13.40 -13.17 -3.03
C ALA A 123 -13.09 -14.63 -2.60
N ASP A 124 -13.85 -15.61 -3.07
CA ASP A 124 -13.67 -17.03 -2.79
C ASP A 124 -12.79 -17.70 -3.86
N GLU A 125 -11.69 -18.36 -3.44
CA GLU A 125 -10.81 -19.11 -4.31
C GLU A 125 -11.40 -20.47 -4.72
N ASP A 126 -12.13 -21.13 -3.81
CA ASP A 126 -12.56 -22.51 -4.00
C ASP A 126 -13.64 -22.65 -5.09
N ARG A 127 -14.33 -21.58 -5.45
CA ARG A 127 -15.24 -21.58 -6.60
C ARG A 127 -14.55 -21.49 -7.96
N LEU A 128 -13.26 -21.24 -7.98
CA LEU A 128 -12.39 -21.38 -9.14
C LEU A 128 -12.08 -22.85 -9.48
N ALA A 129 -12.62 -23.80 -8.74
CA ALA A 129 -12.33 -25.23 -8.88
C ALA A 129 -12.90 -25.84 -10.18
N THR A 130 -12.67 -25.19 -11.29
CA THR A 130 -12.55 -25.79 -12.63
C THR A 130 -12.23 -24.71 -13.63
N PRO A 131 -11.23 -24.81 -14.41
CA PRO A 131 -10.36 -25.93 -14.71
C PRO A 131 -8.91 -25.73 -14.22
N ALA A 132 -8.14 -26.79 -14.21
CA ALA A 132 -6.74 -26.92 -13.85
C ALA A 132 -5.72 -25.95 -14.49
N ALA A 133 -6.17 -24.85 -15.09
CA ALA A 133 -5.35 -23.84 -15.74
C ALA A 133 -5.20 -22.54 -14.94
N ILE A 134 -5.90 -22.39 -13.80
CA ILE A 134 -5.77 -21.22 -12.90
C ILE A 134 -5.15 -21.67 -11.56
N ALA A 135 -4.45 -22.78 -11.56
CA ALA A 135 -3.65 -23.25 -10.44
C ALA A 135 -2.38 -22.40 -10.29
N THR A 136 -2.52 -21.15 -9.89
CA THR A 136 -1.45 -20.38 -9.29
C THR A 136 -2.06 -19.53 -8.20
N THR A 137 -1.88 -19.98 -6.96
CA THR A 137 -1.72 -19.20 -5.71
C THR A 137 -1.98 -17.70 -5.86
N ARG A 138 -3.16 -17.31 -6.27
CA ARG A 138 -3.60 -15.93 -6.17
C ARG A 138 -4.41 -15.85 -4.89
N PHE A 139 -3.88 -15.15 -3.90
CA PHE A 139 -4.74 -14.68 -2.81
C PHE A 139 -5.69 -13.65 -3.41
N PRO A 140 -6.95 -13.99 -3.69
CA PRO A 140 -7.88 -13.03 -4.24
C PRO A 140 -8.09 -11.95 -3.17
N ARG A 141 -7.84 -10.72 -3.57
CA ARG A 141 -8.12 -9.56 -2.75
C ARG A 141 -9.38 -8.89 -3.26
N PRO A 142 -10.20 -8.36 -2.36
CA PRO A 142 -11.38 -7.63 -2.78
C PRO A 142 -10.97 -6.33 -3.49
N VAL A 143 -11.61 -6.06 -4.60
CA VAL A 143 -11.53 -4.80 -5.33
C VAL A 143 -12.89 -4.14 -5.24
N PHE A 144 -12.90 -2.88 -4.85
CA PHE A 144 -14.11 -2.12 -4.59
C PHE A 144 -14.35 -1.09 -5.69
N ALA A 145 -15.62 -0.92 -6.06
CA ALA A 145 -16.08 0.17 -6.87
C ALA A 145 -17.33 0.77 -6.25
N GLU A 146 -17.39 2.08 -6.15
CA GLU A 146 -18.55 2.80 -5.65
C GLU A 146 -19.26 3.52 -6.78
N THR A 147 -20.58 3.45 -6.79
CA THR A 147 -21.47 4.25 -7.63
C THR A 147 -22.33 5.14 -6.74
N GLU A 148 -23.21 5.94 -7.33
CA GLU A 148 -24.13 6.77 -6.52
C GLU A 148 -25.04 5.94 -5.60
N ALA A 149 -25.34 4.69 -5.95
CA ALA A 149 -26.29 3.84 -5.25
C ALA A 149 -25.68 2.58 -4.63
N LEU A 150 -24.60 2.07 -5.18
CA LEU A 150 -24.05 0.77 -4.82
C LEU A 150 -22.58 0.84 -4.45
N LEU A 151 -22.21 0.08 -3.43
CA LEU A 151 -20.83 -0.42 -3.26
C LEU A 151 -20.75 -1.81 -3.89
N VAL A 152 -19.83 -1.98 -4.81
CA VAL A 152 -19.63 -3.25 -5.53
C VAL A 152 -18.28 -3.83 -5.15
N ILE A 153 -18.23 -5.14 -4.91
CA ILE A 153 -17.06 -5.87 -4.43
C ILE A 153 -16.77 -7.03 -5.36
N ALA A 154 -15.65 -6.97 -6.07
CA ALA A 154 -15.12 -8.05 -6.91
C ALA A 154 -13.88 -8.68 -6.24
N GLY A 155 -13.39 -9.77 -6.80
CA GLY A 155 -12.15 -10.41 -6.36
C GLY A 155 -12.27 -11.92 -6.22
N GLY A 156 -13.23 -12.55 -6.90
CA GLY A 156 -13.40 -13.99 -6.81
C GLY A 156 -14.59 -14.53 -7.59
N ALA A 157 -15.35 -15.41 -6.97
CA ALA A 157 -16.38 -16.19 -7.63
C ALA A 157 -17.56 -15.37 -8.13
N GLU A 158 -18.06 -14.49 -7.30
CA GLU A 158 -19.22 -13.65 -7.62
C GLU A 158 -18.94 -12.21 -7.20
N VAL A 159 -19.52 -11.28 -7.92
CA VAL A 159 -19.43 -9.85 -7.60
C VAL A 159 -20.55 -9.50 -6.63
N GLY A 160 -20.16 -9.09 -5.42
CA GLY A 160 -21.10 -8.61 -4.41
C GLY A 160 -21.53 -7.19 -4.68
N LYS A 161 -22.76 -6.84 -4.30
CA LYS A 161 -23.27 -5.47 -4.26
C LYS A 161 -23.94 -5.19 -2.92
N ILE A 162 -23.78 -3.98 -2.44
CA ILE A 162 -24.43 -3.45 -1.23
C ILE A 162 -25.13 -2.17 -1.62
N ASP A 163 -26.41 -2.05 -1.29
CA ASP A 163 -27.16 -0.82 -1.47
C ASP A 163 -26.73 0.18 -0.38
N ILE A 164 -26.07 1.26 -0.78
CA ILE A 164 -25.55 2.30 0.12
C ILE A 164 -26.43 3.56 0.14
N ARG A 165 -27.61 3.50 -0.51
CA ARG A 165 -28.58 4.60 -0.45
C ARG A 165 -29.16 4.67 0.98
N PRO A 166 -29.47 5.88 1.48
CA PRO A 166 -30.01 6.04 2.83
C PRO A 166 -31.33 5.27 3.05
N GLU A 167 -31.57 4.76 4.26
CA GLU A 167 -32.84 4.12 4.65
C GLU A 167 -34.06 5.01 4.38
N THR A 168 -33.89 6.33 4.53
CA THR A 168 -34.91 7.34 4.27
C THR A 168 -35.13 7.63 2.79
N PHE A 169 -34.40 6.94 1.89
CA PHE A 169 -34.56 7.11 0.46
C PHE A 169 -35.91 6.54 0.03
N SER A 170 -36.83 7.41 -0.39
CA SER A 170 -38.10 7.02 -0.99
C SER A 170 -38.18 7.58 -2.40
N ALA A 171 -38.25 6.69 -3.38
CA ALA A 171 -38.57 7.03 -4.76
C ALA A 171 -40.04 6.70 -5.03
N PRO A 172 -40.66 7.26 -6.09
CA PRO A 172 -42.08 6.99 -6.41
C PRO A 172 -42.46 5.51 -6.50
N ASN A 173 -41.48 4.63 -6.70
CA ASN A 173 -41.66 3.18 -6.85
C ASN A 173 -40.98 2.35 -5.78
N PHE A 174 -40.41 2.96 -4.74
CA PHE A 174 -39.74 2.27 -3.65
C PHE A 174 -40.39 2.60 -2.31
N THR A 175 -40.94 1.59 -1.68
CA THR A 175 -41.24 1.64 -0.23
C THR A 175 -39.98 1.33 0.52
N THR A 176 -39.56 2.17 1.47
CA THR A 176 -38.43 1.99 2.40
C THR A 176 -37.36 1.00 1.94
N ASN A 177 -36.11 1.46 1.81
CA ASN A 177 -34.99 0.58 1.43
C ASN A 177 -34.74 -0.47 2.53
N ALA A 178 -35.48 -1.60 2.46
CA ALA A 178 -35.37 -2.68 3.43
C ALA A 178 -34.00 -3.40 3.35
N ASP A 179 -33.32 -3.27 2.19
CA ASP A 179 -32.06 -3.96 1.91
C ASP A 179 -30.84 -3.05 2.17
N TYR A 180 -31.04 -1.93 2.85
CA TYR A 180 -29.98 -0.99 3.19
C TYR A 180 -28.83 -1.66 3.97
N HIS A 181 -27.63 -1.62 3.41
CA HIS A 181 -26.44 -2.30 3.89
C HIS A 181 -26.46 -3.84 3.87
N GLU A 182 -27.46 -4.49 3.32
CA GLU A 182 -27.40 -5.92 3.07
C GLU A 182 -26.67 -6.22 1.76
N MET A 183 -25.83 -7.25 1.78
CA MET A 183 -25.10 -7.68 0.60
C MET A 183 -25.96 -8.67 -0.22
N SER A 184 -26.00 -8.43 -1.51
CA SER A 184 -26.53 -9.36 -2.51
C SER A 184 -25.54 -9.49 -3.68
N PHE A 185 -25.83 -10.27 -4.70
CA PHE A 185 -24.96 -10.43 -5.85
C PHE A 185 -25.39 -9.55 -7.02
N LEU A 186 -24.40 -9.03 -7.77
CA LEU A 186 -24.62 -8.22 -8.95
C LEU A 186 -25.02 -9.12 -10.13
N GLY A 187 -26.27 -9.07 -10.53
CA GLY A 187 -26.79 -9.86 -11.64
C GLY A 187 -26.10 -9.56 -12.97
N GLY A 188 -25.92 -10.57 -13.81
CA GLY A 188 -25.39 -10.43 -15.17
C GLY A 188 -23.92 -10.02 -15.30
N CYS A 189 -23.25 -9.65 -14.20
CA CYS A 189 -21.81 -9.35 -14.19
C CYS A 189 -21.02 -10.58 -14.66
N PRO A 190 -19.87 -10.39 -15.36
CA PRO A 190 -19.00 -11.51 -15.69
C PRO A 190 -18.65 -12.31 -14.44
N PRO A 191 -18.83 -13.63 -14.47
CA PRO A 191 -18.43 -14.45 -13.33
C PRO A 191 -16.91 -14.40 -13.15
N LEU A 192 -16.46 -14.51 -11.91
CA LEU A 192 -15.04 -14.50 -11.55
C LEU A 192 -14.30 -13.21 -11.92
N ALA A 193 -14.98 -12.07 -11.98
CA ALA A 193 -14.32 -10.80 -12.16
C ALA A 193 -13.34 -10.53 -10.99
N SER A 194 -12.07 -10.38 -11.30
CA SER A 194 -11.04 -10.06 -10.28
C SER A 194 -10.93 -8.56 -10.04
N HIS A 195 -11.32 -7.75 -11.02
CA HIS A 195 -11.28 -6.28 -10.94
C HIS A 195 -12.59 -5.69 -11.42
N ILE A 196 -13.02 -4.66 -10.72
CA ILE A 196 -14.19 -3.85 -11.07
C ILE A 196 -13.86 -2.38 -10.90
N LEU A 197 -14.38 -1.55 -11.79
CA LEU A 197 -14.22 -0.09 -11.76
C LEU A 197 -15.59 0.57 -11.93
N GLY A 198 -15.77 1.71 -11.27
CA GLY A 198 -16.87 2.63 -11.57
C GLY A 198 -16.36 3.74 -12.48
N ASN A 199 -16.89 3.86 -13.68
CA ASN A 199 -16.55 4.94 -14.59
C ASN A 199 -17.82 5.66 -15.06
N SER A 200 -17.93 6.92 -14.68
CA SER A 200 -19.13 7.73 -14.91
C SER A 200 -20.39 7.02 -14.37
N SER A 201 -21.32 6.61 -15.21
CA SER A 201 -22.56 5.91 -14.84
C SER A 201 -22.52 4.42 -15.16
N ARG A 202 -21.35 3.84 -15.39
CA ARG A 202 -21.16 2.42 -15.75
C ARG A 202 -20.23 1.72 -14.78
N LEU A 203 -20.40 0.41 -14.69
CA LEU A 203 -19.41 -0.48 -14.08
C LEU A 203 -18.61 -1.16 -15.20
N LEU A 204 -17.31 -1.33 -14.98
CA LEU A 204 -16.43 -2.10 -15.85
C LEU A 204 -15.85 -3.26 -15.06
N ALA A 205 -15.84 -4.46 -15.64
CA ALA A 205 -15.31 -5.66 -15.01
C ALA A 205 -14.54 -6.50 -16.01
N ASN A 206 -13.40 -7.06 -15.60
CA ASN A 206 -12.66 -7.98 -16.44
C ASN A 206 -13.33 -9.35 -16.49
N ASP A 207 -13.28 -9.99 -17.67
CA ASP A 207 -13.83 -11.33 -17.88
C ASP A 207 -12.71 -12.37 -17.72
N THR A 208 -12.60 -12.96 -16.53
CA THR A 208 -11.53 -13.94 -16.26
C THR A 208 -11.88 -15.35 -16.69
N GLN A 209 -13.15 -15.64 -16.94
CA GLN A 209 -13.63 -16.99 -17.23
C GLN A 209 -13.83 -17.26 -18.72
N LEU A 210 -14.57 -16.41 -19.41
CA LEU A 210 -14.97 -16.66 -20.79
C LEU A 210 -13.95 -16.11 -21.79
N ASP A 211 -13.45 -14.93 -21.55
CA ASP A 211 -12.48 -14.28 -22.43
C ASP A 211 -11.60 -13.29 -21.67
N GLN A 212 -10.43 -13.76 -21.29
CA GLN A 212 -9.48 -12.98 -20.47
C GLN A 212 -8.92 -11.72 -21.16
N THR A 213 -9.21 -11.52 -22.43
CA THR A 213 -8.80 -10.33 -23.17
C THR A 213 -9.85 -9.21 -23.12
N LYS A 214 -11.04 -9.49 -22.57
CA LYS A 214 -12.17 -8.57 -22.56
C LYS A 214 -12.32 -7.83 -21.24
N LEU A 215 -12.55 -6.53 -21.34
CA LEU A 215 -13.13 -5.72 -20.28
C LEU A 215 -14.60 -5.44 -20.68
N ARG A 216 -15.53 -5.93 -19.87
CA ARG A 216 -16.97 -5.73 -20.08
C ARG A 216 -17.44 -4.49 -19.33
N TYR A 217 -18.48 -3.85 -19.85
CA TYR A 217 -19.13 -2.74 -19.18
C TYR A 217 -20.64 -2.92 -19.13
N SER A 218 -21.22 -2.46 -18.01
CA SER A 218 -22.66 -2.49 -17.77
C SER A 218 -23.40 -1.44 -18.61
N ASP A 219 -24.72 -1.47 -18.57
CA ASP A 219 -25.55 -0.37 -19.10
C ASP A 219 -25.41 0.89 -18.21
N ILE A 220 -25.89 2.00 -18.72
CA ILE A 220 -25.93 3.29 -18.03
C ILE A 220 -27.06 3.25 -16.99
N THR A 221 -26.82 3.84 -15.84
CA THR A 221 -27.83 4.01 -14.79
C THR A 221 -28.38 5.43 -14.76
N GLN A 222 -29.52 5.59 -14.09
CA GLN A 222 -30.09 6.91 -13.79
C GLN A 222 -29.62 7.42 -12.41
N GLY A 223 -28.36 7.16 -12.09
CA GLY A 223 -27.76 7.59 -10.83
C GLY A 223 -28.39 6.90 -9.61
N ILE A 224 -28.63 7.68 -8.55
CA ILE A 224 -29.14 7.18 -7.27
C ILE A 224 -30.57 6.60 -7.38
N VAL A 225 -31.34 6.98 -8.40
CA VAL A 225 -32.75 6.61 -8.51
C VAL A 225 -32.93 5.17 -9.02
N ASP A 226 -32.17 4.80 -10.03
CA ASP A 226 -32.27 3.49 -10.67
C ASP A 226 -30.89 2.97 -11.05
N PHE A 227 -30.48 1.88 -10.41
CA PHE A 227 -29.23 1.19 -10.67
C PHE A 227 -29.40 -0.11 -11.47
N SER A 228 -30.60 -0.39 -11.97
CA SER A 228 -30.87 -1.64 -12.72
C SER A 228 -29.97 -1.80 -13.95
N GLY A 229 -29.52 -0.71 -14.55
CA GLY A 229 -28.54 -0.73 -15.64
C GLY A 229 -27.21 -1.42 -15.24
N HIS A 230 -26.79 -1.37 -13.98
CA HIS A 230 -25.58 -2.05 -13.52
C HIS A 230 -25.70 -3.59 -13.53
N GLU A 231 -26.90 -4.13 -13.64
CA GLU A 231 -27.16 -5.57 -13.77
C GLU A 231 -27.30 -6.03 -15.25
N LEU A 232 -27.22 -5.11 -16.19
CA LEU A 232 -27.32 -5.39 -17.61
C LEU A 232 -25.93 -5.38 -18.25
N TRP A 233 -25.43 -6.56 -18.61
CA TRP A 233 -24.11 -6.78 -19.19
C TRP A 233 -24.10 -7.44 -20.57
N ALA A 234 -25.27 -7.89 -21.04
CA ALA A 234 -25.40 -8.50 -22.36
C ALA A 234 -25.23 -7.45 -23.46
N PRO A 235 -24.32 -7.63 -24.42
CA PRO A 235 -24.03 -6.63 -25.44
C PRO A 235 -25.28 -6.23 -26.22
N SER A 236 -25.52 -4.93 -26.32
CA SER A 236 -26.63 -4.37 -27.12
C SER A 236 -26.22 -3.03 -27.75
N PRO A 237 -26.80 -2.66 -28.90
CA PRO A 237 -26.51 -1.39 -29.56
C PRO A 237 -26.83 -0.19 -28.65
N GLY A 238 -25.81 0.63 -28.32
CA GLY A 238 -25.95 1.80 -27.46
C GLY A 238 -26.07 1.50 -25.97
N GLY A 239 -26.08 0.23 -25.55
CA GLY A 239 -26.17 -0.25 -24.19
C GLY A 239 -24.83 -0.84 -23.67
N PRO A 240 -24.91 -1.93 -22.87
CA PRO A 240 -23.76 -2.66 -22.37
C PRO A 240 -22.95 -3.31 -23.48
N GLY A 241 -21.69 -3.61 -23.22
CA GLY A 241 -20.80 -4.20 -24.20
C GLY A 241 -19.45 -4.62 -23.62
N PHE A 242 -18.47 -4.68 -24.48
CA PHE A 242 -17.09 -4.95 -24.10
C PHE A 242 -16.13 -4.26 -25.07
N PHE A 243 -14.91 -4.03 -24.62
CA PHE A 243 -13.79 -3.76 -25.51
C PHE A 243 -12.66 -4.76 -25.21
N THR A 244 -11.84 -4.97 -26.21
CA THR A 244 -10.79 -5.98 -26.16
C THR A 244 -9.44 -5.30 -26.07
N ALA A 245 -8.60 -5.78 -25.19
CA ALA A 245 -7.19 -5.35 -25.07
C ALA A 245 -6.35 -6.08 -26.13
N GLU A 246 -6.71 -5.93 -27.43
CA GLU A 246 -6.20 -6.74 -28.53
C GLU A 246 -4.98 -6.19 -29.24
N ALA A 247 -4.38 -5.10 -28.80
CA ALA A 247 -3.12 -4.66 -29.43
C ALA A 247 -2.06 -5.78 -29.41
N ARG A 248 -2.19 -6.71 -28.45
CA ARG A 248 -1.56 -8.04 -28.42
C ARG A 248 -2.54 -9.01 -27.79
N PRO A 249 -2.55 -10.30 -28.17
CA PRO A 249 -3.33 -11.33 -27.50
C PRO A 249 -2.75 -11.54 -26.09
N ASP A 250 -3.23 -10.77 -25.13
CA ASP A 250 -2.71 -10.71 -23.76
C ASP A 250 -3.86 -10.72 -22.76
N SER A 251 -3.74 -11.52 -21.71
CA SER A 251 -4.76 -11.59 -20.67
C SER A 251 -4.72 -10.35 -19.78
N ILE A 252 -5.89 -9.79 -19.49
CA ILE A 252 -6.02 -8.68 -18.53
C ILE A 252 -5.71 -9.20 -17.13
N VAL A 253 -4.69 -8.63 -16.50
CA VAL A 253 -4.25 -8.95 -15.13
C VAL A 253 -4.92 -8.01 -14.13
N ALA A 254 -4.97 -6.72 -14.44
CA ALA A 254 -5.56 -5.68 -13.61
C ALA A 254 -6.17 -4.58 -14.48
N CYS A 255 -7.04 -3.79 -13.90
CA CYS A 255 -7.49 -2.53 -14.48
C CYS A 255 -7.62 -1.45 -13.40
N ALA A 256 -7.39 -0.22 -13.79
CA ALA A 256 -7.44 0.92 -12.90
C ALA A 256 -7.89 2.18 -13.64
N GLU A 257 -8.43 3.14 -12.90
CA GLU A 257 -8.93 4.39 -13.46
C GLU A 257 -8.01 5.56 -13.10
N ASN A 258 -7.67 6.35 -14.10
CA ASN A 258 -7.11 7.67 -13.91
C ASN A 258 -8.10 8.70 -14.48
N THR A 259 -8.01 9.93 -14.08
CA THR A 259 -8.96 11.04 -14.29
C THR A 259 -9.84 10.95 -15.55
N ASN A 260 -9.29 10.53 -16.70
CA ASN A 260 -10.03 10.40 -17.97
C ASN A 260 -9.73 9.08 -18.71
N ASP A 261 -8.76 8.29 -18.26
CA ASP A 261 -8.30 7.10 -18.97
C ASP A 261 -8.44 5.86 -18.09
N ILE A 262 -8.70 4.73 -18.73
CA ILE A 262 -8.70 3.42 -18.10
C ILE A 262 -7.39 2.74 -18.45
N PHE A 263 -6.62 2.40 -17.44
CA PHE A 263 -5.41 1.59 -17.54
C PHE A 263 -5.81 0.12 -17.53
N VAL A 264 -5.52 -0.58 -18.61
CA VAL A 264 -5.72 -2.02 -18.73
C VAL A 264 -4.36 -2.69 -18.75
N PHE A 265 -4.03 -3.34 -17.65
CA PHE A 265 -2.77 -4.05 -17.47
C PHE A 265 -2.93 -5.48 -17.98
N GLY A 266 -2.26 -5.80 -19.08
CA GLY A 266 -2.09 -7.16 -19.56
C GLY A 266 -0.87 -7.84 -18.92
N ARG A 267 -0.63 -9.10 -19.26
CA ARG A 267 0.57 -9.82 -18.79
C ARG A 267 1.87 -9.20 -19.29
N THR A 268 1.90 -8.76 -20.53
CA THR A 268 3.10 -8.23 -21.22
C THR A 268 2.92 -6.83 -21.76
N SER A 269 1.69 -6.29 -21.71
CA SER A 269 1.35 -5.00 -22.27
C SER A 269 0.53 -4.15 -21.31
N LEU A 270 0.62 -2.83 -21.48
CA LEU A 270 -0.28 -1.83 -20.90
C LEU A 270 -1.03 -1.16 -22.04
N GLN A 271 -2.34 -1.06 -21.92
CA GLN A 271 -3.17 -0.32 -22.85
C GLN A 271 -3.99 0.74 -22.12
N LEU A 272 -4.07 1.92 -22.71
CA LEU A 272 -4.96 2.98 -22.23
C LEU A 272 -6.16 3.06 -23.13
N PHE A 273 -7.32 3.18 -22.51
CA PHE A 273 -8.58 3.45 -23.17
C PHE A 273 -9.13 4.76 -22.67
N SER A 274 -9.45 5.64 -23.62
CA SER A 274 -10.11 6.91 -23.32
C SER A 274 -11.59 6.81 -23.71
N PRO A 275 -12.51 7.44 -22.95
CA PRO A 275 -13.89 7.59 -23.39
C PRO A 275 -13.94 8.37 -24.70
N ASP A 276 -14.42 7.75 -25.78
CA ASP A 276 -14.62 8.40 -27.08
C ASP A 276 -15.96 9.11 -27.14
N THR A 277 -16.94 8.46 -26.54
CA THR A 277 -18.30 9.03 -26.34
C THR A 277 -18.81 8.57 -24.98
N SER A 278 -19.99 9.03 -24.57
CA SER A 278 -20.65 8.50 -23.36
C SER A 278 -20.94 6.98 -23.42
N VAL A 279 -20.67 6.32 -24.54
CA VAL A 279 -21.07 4.93 -24.82
C VAL A 279 -19.88 4.04 -25.20
N THR A 280 -18.78 4.58 -25.72
CA THR A 280 -17.67 3.80 -26.28
C THR A 280 -16.32 4.21 -25.71
N PHE A 281 -15.41 3.24 -25.68
CA PHE A 281 -14.03 3.42 -25.26
C PHE A 281 -13.11 3.12 -26.45
N ALA A 282 -12.15 3.99 -26.74
CA ALA A 282 -11.19 3.82 -27.80
C ALA A 282 -9.79 3.62 -27.23
N PRO A 283 -8.99 2.67 -27.79
CA PRO A 283 -7.60 2.51 -27.39
C PRO A 283 -6.79 3.77 -27.78
N SER A 284 -6.12 4.38 -26.84
CA SER A 284 -5.32 5.60 -27.06
C SER A 284 -3.83 5.31 -27.15
N VAL A 285 -3.32 4.43 -26.30
CA VAL A 285 -1.89 4.10 -26.20
C VAL A 285 -1.70 2.63 -25.89
N THR A 286 -0.63 2.03 -26.42
CA THR A 286 -0.17 0.68 -26.04
C THR A 286 1.32 0.73 -25.73
N ARG A 287 1.74 0.05 -24.66
CA ARG A 287 3.14 -0.08 -24.22
C ARG A 287 3.48 -1.54 -23.95
N GLU A 288 4.75 -1.90 -24.20
CA GLU A 288 5.31 -3.23 -23.91
C GLU A 288 5.79 -3.30 -22.45
N VAL A 289 4.91 -3.01 -21.53
CA VAL A 289 5.15 -3.12 -20.09
C VAL A 289 3.90 -3.72 -19.47
N GLY A 290 3.97 -4.99 -19.06
CA GLY A 290 2.84 -5.70 -18.49
C GLY A 290 2.79 -5.61 -16.98
N CYS A 291 1.92 -6.40 -16.37
CA CYS A 291 1.76 -6.50 -14.93
C CYS A 291 1.88 -7.97 -14.50
N LEU A 292 2.74 -8.24 -13.51
CA LEU A 292 2.91 -9.59 -12.96
C LEU A 292 1.88 -9.88 -11.86
N ALA A 293 1.65 -8.91 -10.99
CA ALA A 293 0.83 -9.04 -9.79
C ALA A 293 -0.43 -8.17 -9.90
N ALA A 294 -1.57 -8.80 -9.90
CA ALA A 294 -2.87 -8.16 -10.13
C ALA A 294 -3.21 -7.03 -9.14
N TYR A 295 -2.70 -7.11 -7.93
CA TYR A 295 -2.98 -6.16 -6.86
C TYR A 295 -1.77 -5.26 -6.54
N SER A 296 -0.76 -5.23 -7.40
CA SER A 296 0.39 -4.36 -7.25
C SER A 296 0.19 -2.93 -7.78
N PRO A 297 -0.73 -2.61 -8.73
CA PRO A 297 -0.87 -1.25 -9.22
C PRO A 297 -1.34 -0.28 -8.14
N VAL A 298 -0.53 0.72 -7.87
CA VAL A 298 -0.79 1.78 -6.87
C VAL A 298 -0.84 3.12 -7.56
N LYS A 299 -1.92 3.87 -7.34
CA LYS A 299 -2.07 5.23 -7.88
C LYS A 299 -1.26 6.22 -7.06
N VAL A 300 -0.44 7.01 -7.75
CA VAL A 300 0.35 8.09 -7.18
C VAL A 300 0.13 9.33 -8.06
N ASP A 301 -0.73 10.21 -7.59
CA ASP A 301 -1.20 11.39 -8.32
C ASP A 301 -1.84 11.00 -9.67
N ASP A 302 -1.22 11.35 -10.80
CA ASP A 302 -1.64 11.01 -12.16
C ASP A 302 -0.94 9.79 -12.75
N ARG A 303 -0.14 9.07 -11.97
CA ARG A 303 0.65 7.91 -12.39
C ARG A 303 0.27 6.66 -11.59
N TYR A 304 0.70 5.53 -12.13
CA TYR A 304 0.66 4.25 -11.44
C TYR A 304 2.07 3.71 -11.25
N VAL A 305 2.27 3.04 -10.09
CA VAL A 305 3.47 2.26 -9.79
C VAL A 305 3.05 0.82 -9.59
N TRP A 306 3.73 -0.14 -10.25
CA TRP A 306 3.36 -1.56 -10.15
C TRP A 306 4.56 -2.47 -10.40
N LEU A 307 4.39 -3.75 -10.09
CA LEU A 307 5.33 -4.82 -10.42
C LEU A 307 5.06 -5.30 -11.85
N ASP A 308 6.03 -5.11 -12.74
CA ASP A 308 5.91 -5.49 -14.14
C ASP A 308 6.15 -7.00 -14.36
N HIS A 309 5.91 -7.47 -15.57
CA HIS A 309 6.06 -8.88 -15.97
C HIS A 309 7.52 -9.39 -15.98
N LEU A 310 8.50 -8.52 -15.87
CA LEU A 310 9.94 -8.84 -15.74
C LEU A 310 10.44 -8.69 -14.29
N THR A 311 9.53 -8.66 -13.34
CA THR A 311 9.84 -8.50 -11.91
C THR A 311 10.58 -7.19 -11.60
N ARG A 312 10.23 -6.11 -12.30
CA ARG A 312 10.71 -4.75 -12.04
C ARG A 312 9.59 -3.93 -11.44
N ILE A 313 9.91 -2.94 -10.63
CA ILE A 313 8.92 -1.97 -10.18
C ILE A 313 9.04 -0.73 -11.06
N VAL A 314 7.95 -0.46 -11.76
CA VAL A 314 7.89 0.60 -12.77
C VAL A 314 6.86 1.65 -12.39
N ILE A 315 7.10 2.89 -12.81
CA ILE A 315 6.16 4.01 -12.70
C ILE A 315 5.80 4.51 -14.09
N SER A 316 4.54 4.83 -14.33
CA SER A 316 4.08 5.34 -15.62
C SER A 316 2.83 6.22 -15.50
N ASP A 317 2.74 7.22 -16.36
CA ASP A 317 1.52 7.97 -16.67
C ASP A 317 0.69 7.32 -17.79
N GLY A 318 1.10 6.12 -18.25
CA GLY A 318 0.55 5.37 -19.37
C GLY A 318 1.19 5.70 -20.71
N ARG A 319 1.93 6.78 -20.84
CA ARG A 319 2.63 7.20 -22.08
C ARG A 319 4.11 6.89 -22.01
N GLU A 320 4.72 7.21 -20.90
CA GLU A 320 6.13 6.92 -20.61
C GLU A 320 6.23 6.10 -19.35
N TRP A 321 7.27 5.29 -19.22
CA TRP A 321 7.52 4.50 -18.03
C TRP A 321 8.99 4.54 -17.63
N GLU A 322 9.23 4.41 -16.34
CA GLU A 322 10.55 4.40 -15.73
C GLU A 322 10.67 3.22 -14.78
N ASP A 323 11.83 2.55 -14.78
CA ASP A 323 12.17 1.50 -13.81
C ASP A 323 12.72 2.14 -12.53
N VAL A 324 11.88 2.21 -11.50
CA VAL A 324 12.23 2.72 -10.17
C VAL A 324 12.71 1.61 -9.24
N GLY A 325 12.54 0.34 -9.63
CA GLY A 325 12.97 -0.85 -8.88
C GLY A 325 14.44 -1.22 -9.08
N LYS A 326 15.13 -0.58 -10.02
CA LYS A 326 16.51 -0.90 -10.37
C LYS A 326 17.48 -0.99 -9.17
N PRO A 327 17.42 -0.10 -8.15
CA PRO A 327 18.31 -0.20 -6.98
C PRO A 327 18.10 -1.47 -6.15
N ILE A 328 16.90 -2.04 -6.17
CA ILE A 328 16.53 -3.25 -5.40
C ILE A 328 16.35 -4.50 -6.29
N GLN A 329 16.80 -4.46 -7.55
CA GLN A 329 16.55 -5.55 -8.50
C GLN A 329 17.02 -6.90 -7.96
N ALA A 330 18.17 -6.96 -7.31
CA ALA A 330 18.67 -8.21 -6.71
C ALA A 330 17.73 -8.78 -5.63
N THR A 331 17.05 -7.92 -4.87
CA THR A 331 16.02 -8.36 -3.91
C THR A 331 14.79 -8.86 -4.65
N LEU A 332 14.35 -8.17 -5.70
CA LEU A 332 13.20 -8.57 -6.51
C LEU A 332 13.44 -9.91 -7.22
N ASP A 333 14.65 -10.13 -7.75
CA ASP A 333 15.05 -11.37 -8.42
C ASP A 333 15.13 -12.56 -7.46
N ALA A 334 15.33 -12.31 -6.17
CA ALA A 334 15.38 -13.35 -5.14
C ALA A 334 14.00 -13.77 -4.62
N LEU A 335 12.92 -13.05 -4.98
CA LEU A 335 11.57 -13.39 -4.55
C LEU A 335 11.10 -14.71 -5.17
N THR A 336 10.44 -15.54 -4.37
CA THR A 336 9.90 -16.84 -4.79
C THR A 336 8.50 -16.74 -5.37
N ALA A 337 7.69 -15.81 -4.88
CA ALA A 337 6.31 -15.60 -5.30
C ALA A 337 5.98 -14.12 -5.60
N PRO A 338 6.67 -13.46 -6.54
CA PRO A 338 6.46 -12.04 -6.80
C PRO A 338 5.05 -11.70 -7.31
N SER A 339 4.33 -12.66 -7.90
CA SER A 339 2.95 -12.48 -8.37
C SER A 339 1.92 -12.26 -7.25
N GLU A 340 2.27 -12.56 -6.00
CA GLU A 340 1.43 -12.32 -4.82
C GLU A 340 1.56 -10.88 -4.27
N CYS A 341 2.31 -10.03 -4.95
CA CYS A 341 2.53 -8.66 -4.54
C CYS A 341 1.21 -7.89 -4.37
N TYR A 342 1.10 -7.24 -3.22
CA TYR A 342 0.06 -6.26 -2.93
C TYR A 342 0.68 -4.89 -2.71
N GLY A 343 0.16 -3.88 -3.42
CA GLY A 343 0.62 -2.50 -3.33
C GLY A 343 -0.40 -1.58 -2.65
N TYR A 344 0.08 -0.62 -1.88
CA TYR A 344 -0.74 0.49 -1.37
C TYR A 344 0.11 1.75 -1.16
N ARG A 345 -0.55 2.91 -1.13
CA ARG A 345 0.08 4.21 -0.87
C ARG A 345 -0.21 4.65 0.55
N PHE A 346 0.84 4.91 1.31
CA PHE A 346 0.77 5.65 2.57
C PHE A 346 1.06 7.12 2.28
N SER A 347 0.20 8.03 2.74
CA SER A 347 0.42 9.47 2.61
C SER A 347 -0.07 10.16 3.88
N GLU A 348 0.83 10.88 4.54
CA GLU A 348 0.51 11.65 5.74
C GLU A 348 1.46 12.84 5.85
N SER A 349 0.90 14.04 5.98
CA SER A 349 1.64 15.29 6.21
C SER A 349 2.78 15.53 5.21
N PHE A 350 4.00 15.13 5.57
CA PHE A 350 5.22 15.37 4.79
C PHE A 350 5.85 14.09 4.24
N ALA A 351 5.19 12.95 4.41
CA ALA A 351 5.69 11.67 3.98
C ALA A 351 4.72 11.01 3.00
N ASP A 352 5.28 10.54 1.90
CA ASP A 352 4.58 9.77 0.88
C ASP A 352 5.40 8.52 0.59
N ALA A 353 4.75 7.37 0.64
CA ALA A 353 5.41 6.09 0.47
C ALA A 353 4.51 5.10 -0.26
N ILE A 354 5.09 4.33 -1.15
CA ILE A 354 4.42 3.25 -1.87
C ILE A 354 4.94 1.95 -1.29
N VAL A 355 4.05 1.16 -0.74
CA VAL A 355 4.37 -0.08 -0.03
C VAL A 355 4.03 -1.26 -0.92
N PHE A 356 4.98 -2.17 -1.10
CA PHE A 356 4.82 -3.44 -1.79
C PHE A 356 5.06 -4.58 -0.81
N ARG A 357 4.02 -5.37 -0.59
CA ARG A 357 4.04 -6.50 0.31
C ARG A 357 4.08 -7.81 -0.47
N PHE A 358 5.01 -8.69 -0.11
CA PHE A 358 5.20 -10.02 -0.70
C PHE A 358 4.95 -11.07 0.40
N GLU A 359 3.78 -11.70 0.34
CA GLU A 359 3.27 -12.55 1.43
C GLU A 359 4.17 -13.76 1.70
N THR A 360 4.42 -14.57 0.68
CA THR A 360 5.20 -15.82 0.79
C THR A 360 6.65 -15.56 1.18
N ASP A 361 7.22 -14.46 0.69
CA ASP A 361 8.62 -14.10 0.97
C ASP A 361 8.79 -13.33 2.28
N ALA A 362 7.67 -13.01 2.96
CA ALA A 362 7.61 -12.22 4.20
C ALA A 362 8.32 -10.85 4.10
N GLU A 363 8.36 -10.28 2.91
CA GLU A 363 9.01 -8.99 2.62
C GLU A 363 8.00 -7.85 2.47
N THR A 364 8.38 -6.68 2.97
CA THR A 364 7.64 -5.43 2.73
C THR A 364 8.63 -4.35 2.29
N LEU A 365 8.63 -4.10 0.98
CA LEU A 365 9.48 -3.10 0.35
C LEU A 365 8.72 -1.79 0.21
N VAL A 366 9.40 -0.68 0.47
CA VAL A 366 8.79 0.64 0.51
C VAL A 366 9.58 1.60 -0.34
N LEU A 367 8.92 2.14 -1.35
CA LEU A 367 9.45 3.21 -2.20
C LEU A 367 9.00 4.56 -1.67
N GLN A 368 9.93 5.44 -1.42
CA GLN A 368 9.67 6.87 -1.28
C GLN A 368 10.00 7.57 -2.60
N PRO A 369 9.03 8.12 -3.32
CA PRO A 369 9.26 8.73 -4.62
C PRO A 369 10.32 9.84 -4.59
N GLY A 370 11.30 9.76 -5.48
CA GLY A 370 12.41 10.72 -5.54
C GLY A 370 13.45 10.62 -4.41
N ILE A 371 13.30 9.68 -3.49
CA ILE A 371 14.17 9.50 -2.31
C ILE A 371 14.89 8.14 -2.37
N GLY A 372 14.14 7.03 -2.37
CA GLY A 372 14.74 5.70 -2.40
C GLY A 372 13.89 4.62 -1.77
N TRP A 373 14.52 3.50 -1.42
CA TRP A 373 13.90 2.28 -0.93
C TRP A 373 14.25 1.99 0.53
N CYS A 374 13.30 1.44 1.27
CA CYS A 374 13.52 0.88 2.60
C CYS A 374 12.64 -0.37 2.81
N ARG A 375 12.78 -1.03 3.96
CA ARG A 375 11.95 -2.15 4.39
C ARG A 375 11.14 -1.77 5.62
N TRP A 376 9.87 -2.20 5.66
CA TRP A 376 9.07 -2.11 6.88
C TRP A 376 8.85 -3.51 7.45
N ALA A 377 9.05 -3.64 8.76
CA ALA A 377 8.95 -4.91 9.46
C ALA A 377 8.53 -4.68 10.91
N LEU A 378 7.95 -5.68 11.55
CA LEU A 378 7.83 -5.72 13.00
C LEU A 378 9.15 -6.19 13.61
N HIS A 379 9.48 -5.69 14.78
CA HIS A 379 10.62 -6.15 15.56
C HIS A 379 10.16 -6.85 16.82
N SER A 380 10.69 -8.05 17.07
CA SER A 380 10.47 -8.79 18.30
C SER A 380 11.61 -8.52 19.29
N ALA A 381 11.32 -7.82 20.37
CA ALA A 381 12.32 -7.59 21.43
C ALA A 381 12.78 -8.89 22.13
N ALA A 382 11.99 -9.97 22.03
CA ALA A 382 12.32 -11.25 22.66
C ALA A 382 13.37 -12.05 21.88
N THR A 383 13.35 -11.96 20.54
CA THR A 383 14.25 -12.71 19.66
C THR A 383 15.26 -11.82 18.95
N ASP A 384 15.13 -10.49 19.04
CA ASP A 384 15.87 -9.48 18.26
C ASP A 384 15.76 -9.71 16.73
N GLU A 385 14.61 -10.23 16.29
CA GLU A 385 14.38 -10.56 14.89
C GLU A 385 13.31 -9.64 14.28
N PHE A 386 13.45 -9.41 12.98
CA PHE A 386 12.44 -8.73 12.18
C PHE A 386 11.49 -9.75 11.55
N SER A 387 10.21 -9.46 11.62
CA SER A 387 9.15 -10.23 10.98
C SER A 387 8.33 -9.36 10.03
N MET A 388 7.55 -9.99 9.18
CA MET A 388 6.74 -9.32 8.18
C MET A 388 5.84 -8.23 8.78
N PHE A 389 5.73 -7.11 8.09
CA PHE A 389 4.81 -6.03 8.47
C PHE A 389 3.36 -6.51 8.30
N PRO A 390 2.48 -6.38 9.32
CA PRO A 390 1.24 -7.15 9.41
C PRO A 390 0.09 -6.58 8.58
N VAL A 391 0.29 -5.48 7.85
CA VAL A 391 -0.78 -4.79 7.10
C VAL A 391 -1.18 -5.63 5.89
N LEU A 392 -2.45 -6.07 5.86
CA LEU A 392 -3.06 -6.79 4.74
C LEU A 392 -3.84 -5.89 3.79
N SER A 393 -4.45 -4.84 4.31
CA SER A 393 -5.23 -3.89 3.52
C SER A 393 -5.05 -2.47 4.03
N HIS A 394 -5.25 -1.50 3.16
CA HIS A 394 -5.04 -0.09 3.44
C HIS A 394 -6.11 0.76 2.78
N LEU A 395 -6.51 1.81 3.49
CA LEU A 395 -7.48 2.80 3.04
C LEU A 395 -7.06 4.18 3.54
N VAL A 396 -7.06 5.17 2.67
CA VAL A 396 -6.92 6.57 3.06
C VAL A 396 -8.31 7.18 3.24
N ARG A 397 -8.59 7.70 4.42
CA ARG A 397 -9.82 8.47 4.65
C ARG A 397 -9.67 9.89 4.14
N GLN A 398 -10.57 10.31 3.27
CA GLN A 398 -10.54 11.65 2.67
C GLN A 398 -10.84 12.76 3.68
N ASP A 399 -11.61 12.48 4.74
CA ASP A 399 -12.07 13.44 5.75
C ASP A 399 -11.02 13.83 6.80
N GLY A 400 -9.77 13.48 6.63
CA GLY A 400 -8.70 13.82 7.57
C GLY A 400 -7.34 13.24 7.20
N GLY A 401 -7.21 12.63 6.03
CA GLY A 401 -5.94 12.02 5.60
C GLY A 401 -5.50 10.83 6.46
N LEU A 402 -6.44 10.20 7.19
CA LEU A 402 -6.14 9.09 8.08
C LEU A 402 -5.89 7.82 7.26
N ASN A 403 -4.77 7.16 7.55
CA ASN A 403 -4.44 5.87 6.96
C ASN A 403 -5.00 4.75 7.85
N VAL A 404 -6.10 4.13 7.43
CA VAL A 404 -6.73 3.00 8.11
C VAL A 404 -6.21 1.71 7.51
N VAL A 405 -5.79 0.77 8.35
CA VAL A 405 -5.21 -0.51 7.91
C VAL A 405 -5.92 -1.69 8.55
N GLY A 406 -6.09 -2.74 7.76
CA GLY A 406 -6.51 -4.06 8.23
C GLY A 406 -5.30 -4.96 8.40
N LEU A 407 -5.22 -5.64 9.53
CA LEU A 407 -4.07 -6.44 9.91
C LEU A 407 -4.32 -7.95 9.75
N SER A 408 -3.23 -8.71 9.77
CA SER A 408 -3.25 -10.17 9.74
C SER A 408 -3.85 -10.83 11.00
N ASP A 409 -3.94 -10.09 12.10
CA ASP A 409 -4.62 -10.53 13.32
C ASP A 409 -6.14 -10.24 13.31
N GLY A 410 -6.65 -9.71 12.20
CA GLY A 410 -8.05 -9.36 12.01
C GLY A 410 -8.48 -8.05 12.62
N THR A 411 -7.58 -7.28 13.19
CA THR A 411 -7.90 -5.97 13.75
C THR A 411 -7.77 -4.86 12.72
N ILE A 412 -8.46 -3.75 12.97
CA ILE A 412 -8.34 -2.51 12.18
C ILE A 412 -7.61 -1.48 13.02
N ARG A 413 -6.62 -0.81 12.44
CA ARG A 413 -5.74 0.15 13.10
C ARG A 413 -5.57 1.42 12.27
N LEU A 414 -5.01 2.45 12.90
CA LEU A 414 -4.44 3.60 12.21
C LEU A 414 -2.94 3.40 12.03
N LEU A 415 -2.47 3.75 10.87
CA LEU A 415 -1.05 3.85 10.54
C LEU A 415 -0.70 5.34 10.50
N THR A 416 0.12 5.82 11.43
CA THR A 416 0.41 7.26 11.58
C THR A 416 1.85 7.53 11.96
N LEU A 417 2.40 8.65 11.47
CA LEU A 417 3.72 9.14 11.82
C LEU A 417 3.84 9.64 13.26
N ASP A 418 2.71 9.97 13.89
CA ASP A 418 2.68 10.43 15.28
C ASP A 418 2.95 9.29 16.28
N ALA A 419 2.87 8.04 15.82
CA ALA A 419 3.13 6.87 16.65
C ALA A 419 4.56 6.35 16.46
N GLY A 420 5.33 6.35 17.53
CA GLY A 420 6.66 5.70 17.59
C GLY A 420 6.60 4.21 17.93
N THR A 421 5.41 3.63 18.02
CA THR A 421 5.18 2.25 18.48
C THR A 421 4.22 1.50 17.58
N ASP A 422 4.35 0.17 17.56
CA ASP A 422 3.36 -0.76 17.01
C ASP A 422 2.57 -1.37 18.18
N LEU A 423 1.35 -0.87 18.39
CA LEU A 423 0.48 -1.36 19.48
C LEU A 423 1.14 -1.34 20.87
N GLY A 424 2.00 -0.35 21.11
CA GLY A 424 2.74 -0.18 22.37
C GLY A 424 4.15 -0.79 22.38
N ALA A 425 4.52 -1.60 21.40
CA ALA A 425 5.89 -2.07 21.21
C ALA A 425 6.71 -1.02 20.44
N ALA A 426 7.91 -0.70 20.91
CA ALA A 426 8.76 0.27 20.23
C ALA A 426 9.16 -0.19 18.82
N ILE A 427 9.07 0.70 17.85
CA ILE A 427 9.58 0.43 16.51
C ILE A 427 11.10 0.56 16.52
N VAL A 428 11.79 -0.54 16.28
CA VAL A 428 13.24 -0.53 16.07
C VAL A 428 13.52 -0.15 14.63
N ALA A 429 14.29 0.93 14.45
CA ALA A 429 14.67 1.42 13.13
C ALA A 429 16.18 1.52 13.01
N TYR A 430 16.72 1.19 11.84
CA TYR A 430 18.14 1.42 11.57
C TYR A 430 18.43 1.70 10.10
N VAL A 431 19.53 2.37 9.88
CA VAL A 431 20.11 2.58 8.54
C VAL A 431 21.58 2.18 8.58
N ARG A 432 21.99 1.37 7.61
CA ARG A 432 23.36 0.89 7.44
C ARG A 432 23.91 1.37 6.09
N THR A 433 25.07 2.00 6.10
CA THR A 433 25.75 2.41 4.87
C THR A 433 26.43 1.21 4.20
N GLY A 434 26.83 1.36 2.94
CA GLY A 434 27.89 0.54 2.38
C GLY A 434 29.24 0.76 3.07
N PHE A 435 30.26 0.02 2.65
CA PHE A 435 31.62 0.33 3.06
C PHE A 435 32.11 1.60 2.36
N ILE A 436 32.49 2.59 3.14
CA ILE A 436 32.96 3.90 2.67
C ILE A 436 34.48 3.92 2.77
N ASP A 437 35.16 4.12 1.64
CA ASP A 437 36.62 4.21 1.54
C ASP A 437 37.13 5.65 1.35
N ARG A 438 36.21 6.62 1.22
CA ARG A 438 36.55 8.03 0.97
C ARG A 438 37.46 8.22 -0.25
N GLU A 439 37.24 7.42 -1.30
CA GLU A 439 37.98 7.46 -2.56
C GLU A 439 39.50 7.19 -2.41
N SER A 440 39.89 6.53 -1.32
CA SER A 440 41.28 6.24 -1.03
C SER A 440 41.46 4.93 -0.27
N ASN A 441 42.40 4.11 -0.69
CA ASN A 441 42.81 2.89 -0.01
C ASN A 441 43.75 3.14 1.19
N ASN A 442 44.09 4.38 1.47
CA ASN A 442 44.94 4.76 2.58
C ASN A 442 44.28 4.47 3.94
N ARG A 443 45.07 4.35 4.97
CA ARG A 443 44.57 4.31 6.35
C ARG A 443 44.05 5.69 6.74
N LYS A 444 42.91 5.71 7.36
CA LYS A 444 42.22 6.93 7.85
C LYS A 444 41.98 6.80 9.35
N ARG A 445 42.04 7.90 10.06
CA ARG A 445 41.66 7.96 11.46
C ARG A 445 40.48 8.90 11.60
N THR A 446 39.37 8.38 12.11
CA THR A 446 38.23 9.22 12.49
C THR A 446 38.62 10.05 13.72
N THR A 447 38.63 11.34 13.55
CA THR A 447 38.91 12.29 14.63
C THR A 447 37.65 12.71 15.35
N ALA A 448 36.56 12.92 14.60
CA ALA A 448 35.26 13.22 15.15
C ALA A 448 34.12 12.77 14.22
N VAL A 449 32.99 12.40 14.82
CA VAL A 449 31.68 12.28 14.13
C VAL A 449 30.72 13.24 14.83
N HIS A 450 30.00 14.04 14.05
CA HIS A 450 28.99 14.94 14.56
C HIS A 450 27.62 14.46 14.06
N LEU A 451 26.72 14.19 14.98
CA LEU A 451 25.35 13.81 14.73
C LEU A 451 24.43 14.95 15.13
N ALA A 452 23.74 15.53 14.17
CA ALA A 452 22.76 16.58 14.40
C ALA A 452 21.36 15.97 14.42
N PHE A 453 20.64 16.20 15.49
CA PHE A 453 19.30 15.69 15.71
C PHE A 453 18.28 16.82 15.72
N LYS A 454 17.03 16.44 15.53
CA LYS A 454 15.86 17.25 15.85
C LYS A 454 15.01 16.45 16.83
N ARG A 455 14.54 17.09 17.89
CA ARG A 455 13.69 16.50 18.92
C ARG A 455 12.27 17.03 18.80
N GLU A 456 11.30 16.21 19.16
CA GLU A 456 9.95 16.68 19.38
C GLU A 456 9.88 17.51 20.68
N PRO A 457 9.10 18.61 20.69
CA PRO A 457 9.02 19.51 21.85
C PRO A 457 8.48 18.85 23.11
N GLU A 458 7.72 17.76 22.98
CA GLU A 458 7.01 17.08 24.07
C GLU A 458 7.77 15.90 24.66
N LEU A 459 9.05 15.75 24.35
CA LEU A 459 9.88 14.67 24.92
C LEU A 459 10.00 14.84 26.44
N SER A 460 9.33 13.97 27.16
CA SER A 460 9.28 13.95 28.63
C SER A 460 10.30 13.02 29.28
N ARG A 461 11.14 12.35 28.50
CA ARG A 461 12.17 11.41 28.97
C ARG A 461 13.39 11.41 28.04
N ASP A 462 14.49 10.86 28.56
CA ASP A 462 15.71 10.66 27.79
C ASP A 462 15.48 9.67 26.65
N VAL A 463 16.19 9.88 25.55
CA VAL A 463 16.12 9.04 24.34
C VAL A 463 17.50 8.45 24.07
N VAL A 464 17.56 7.15 23.86
CA VAL A 464 18.79 6.44 23.55
C VAL A 464 18.80 6.00 22.09
N CYS A 465 19.90 6.30 21.41
CA CYS A 465 20.19 5.77 20.09
C CYS A 465 21.65 5.28 20.02
N TYR A 466 21.98 4.56 18.97
CA TYR A 466 23.28 3.93 18.83
C TYR A 466 23.94 4.32 17.52
N LEU A 467 25.20 4.74 17.57
CA LEU A 467 26.07 4.75 16.42
C LEU A 467 26.98 3.53 16.48
N GLU A 468 26.92 2.74 15.43
CA GLU A 468 27.68 1.51 15.33
C GLU A 468 28.56 1.57 14.09
N TRP A 469 29.74 0.96 14.15
CA TRP A 469 30.61 0.88 12.99
C TRP A 469 31.42 -0.41 13.01
N ARG A 470 31.81 -0.84 11.83
CA ARG A 470 32.79 -1.90 11.63
C ARG A 470 33.77 -1.52 10.54
N ASP A 471 34.97 -2.00 10.71
CA ASP A 471 36.12 -1.62 9.88
C ASP A 471 36.57 -2.78 8.99
N ASP A 472 36.90 -2.47 7.76
CA ASP A 472 37.47 -3.39 6.77
C ASP A 472 36.60 -4.67 6.58
N LEU A 473 37.11 -5.82 6.98
CA LEU A 473 36.44 -7.12 6.87
C LEU A 473 35.98 -7.67 8.24
N SER A 474 35.99 -6.82 9.29
CA SER A 474 35.51 -7.23 10.61
C SER A 474 34.01 -7.55 10.55
N GLU A 475 33.63 -8.67 11.17
CA GLU A 475 32.23 -9.02 11.41
C GLU A 475 31.69 -8.38 12.69
N GLU A 476 32.57 -7.95 13.59
CA GLU A 476 32.21 -7.34 14.86
C GLU A 476 31.88 -5.87 14.70
N TRP A 477 30.81 -5.44 15.35
CA TRP A 477 30.37 -4.05 15.42
C TRP A 477 30.89 -3.39 16.68
N ASN A 478 31.55 -2.25 16.53
CA ASN A 478 31.77 -1.32 17.61
C ASN A 478 30.51 -0.51 17.85
N VAL A 479 30.18 -0.20 19.10
CA VAL A 479 28.93 0.48 19.47
C VAL A 479 29.24 1.64 20.42
N VAL A 480 28.58 2.76 20.18
CA VAL A 480 28.52 3.90 21.10
C VAL A 480 27.08 4.27 21.36
N ASP A 481 26.74 4.33 22.66
CA ASP A 481 25.43 4.79 23.11
C ASP A 481 25.41 6.33 23.08
N ILE A 482 24.29 6.86 22.59
CA ILE A 482 24.04 8.29 22.52
C ILE A 482 22.75 8.55 23.29
N GLU A 483 22.90 9.18 24.44
CA GLU A 483 21.78 9.56 25.29
C GLU A 483 21.48 11.05 25.10
N LEU A 484 20.26 11.37 24.79
CA LEU A 484 19.75 12.72 24.63
C LEU A 484 18.81 13.03 25.79
N SER A 485 19.30 13.81 26.75
CA SER A 485 18.54 14.12 27.97
C SER A 485 17.31 14.99 27.67
N ALA A 486 16.19 14.66 28.30
CA ALA A 486 14.96 15.43 28.24
C ALA A 486 15.14 16.86 28.82
N ASP A 487 16.01 16.99 29.81
CA ASP A 487 16.22 18.24 30.56
C ASP A 487 17.09 19.27 29.81
N ASP A 488 17.73 18.89 28.72
CA ASP A 488 18.68 19.73 27.99
C ASP A 488 18.02 20.90 27.22
N GLY A 489 16.73 20.89 27.07
CA GLY A 489 15.94 21.99 26.43
C GLY A 489 16.32 22.31 24.98
N ASP A 490 17.40 21.70 24.46
CA ASP A 490 17.84 21.90 23.08
C ASP A 490 17.01 21.04 22.11
N LEU A 491 16.29 21.70 21.22
CA LEU A 491 15.48 21.05 20.19
C LEU A 491 16.30 20.55 18.99
N ASN A 492 17.55 20.98 18.87
CA ASN A 492 18.44 20.63 17.76
C ASN A 492 19.85 20.23 18.27
N PRO A 493 19.96 19.24 19.14
CA PRO A 493 21.22 18.88 19.73
C PRO A 493 22.21 18.36 18.69
N VAL A 494 23.48 18.71 18.84
CA VAL A 494 24.60 18.18 18.07
C VAL A 494 25.51 17.40 18.99
N VAL A 495 25.60 16.10 18.77
CA VAL A 495 26.42 15.21 19.59
C VAL A 495 27.74 14.93 18.89
N PRO A 496 28.88 15.38 19.45
CA PRO A 496 30.20 15.03 18.94
C PRO A 496 30.69 13.71 19.56
N LEU A 497 31.19 12.82 18.71
CA LEU A 497 31.87 11.58 19.11
C LEU A 497 33.31 11.63 18.62
N TYR A 498 34.26 11.30 19.47
CA TYR A 498 35.68 11.46 19.17
C TYR A 498 36.44 10.13 19.18
N SER A 499 37.55 10.07 18.43
CA SER A 499 38.53 8.98 18.49
C SER A 499 37.97 7.59 18.14
N LEU A 500 37.20 7.49 17.08
CA LEU A 500 36.54 6.24 16.66
C LEU A 500 37.46 5.27 15.88
N GLY A 501 38.77 5.37 16.05
CA GLY A 501 39.73 4.40 15.54
C GLY A 501 40.27 4.67 14.13
N VAL A 502 41.00 3.69 13.60
CA VAL A 502 41.68 3.75 12.29
C VAL A 502 41.15 2.66 11.39
N TYR A 503 40.90 3.01 10.13
CA TYR A 503 40.30 2.10 9.15
C TYR A 503 40.85 2.36 7.73
N ARG A 504 40.62 1.45 6.80
CA ARG A 504 40.73 1.70 5.34
C ARG A 504 39.35 1.90 4.73
N ARG A 505 38.41 1.03 5.04
CA ARG A 505 36.99 1.11 4.70
C ARG A 505 36.18 0.95 5.96
N ARG A 506 35.15 1.75 6.12
CA ARG A 506 34.27 1.73 7.29
C ARG A 506 32.82 1.66 6.87
N GLN A 507 32.08 0.79 7.52
CA GLN A 507 30.63 0.73 7.41
C GLN A 507 30.01 1.31 8.67
N TRP A 508 29.03 2.16 8.52
CA TRP A 508 28.30 2.77 9.60
C TRP A 508 26.91 2.19 9.72
N ARG A 509 26.37 2.06 10.95
CA ARG A 509 24.97 1.77 11.22
C ARG A 509 24.48 2.73 12.30
N PHE A 510 23.37 3.39 12.04
CA PHE A 510 22.66 4.20 13.01
C PHE A 510 21.36 3.49 13.39
N ARG A 511 21.16 3.22 14.69
CA ARG A 511 20.01 2.48 15.22
C ARG A 511 19.31 3.30 16.29
N PHE A 512 17.98 3.39 16.23
CA PHE A 512 17.12 4.03 17.21
C PHE A 512 15.96 3.11 17.61
N PRO A 513 16.12 2.42 18.75
CA PRO A 513 15.14 1.49 19.26
C PRO A 513 14.05 2.15 20.10
N ASP A 514 14.25 3.40 20.54
CA ASP A 514 13.33 4.09 21.44
C ASP A 514 11.98 4.40 20.77
N ASP A 515 10.89 4.47 21.56
CA ASP A 515 9.54 4.76 21.08
C ASP A 515 9.28 6.25 20.82
N LYS A 516 10.23 7.13 21.08
CA LYS A 516 10.09 8.58 20.95
C LYS A 516 10.57 9.12 19.60
N GLY A 517 9.98 10.24 19.20
CA GLY A 517 10.29 10.95 17.98
C GLY A 517 11.65 11.65 18.05
N LEU A 518 12.69 10.91 17.71
CA LEU A 518 14.01 11.43 17.45
C LEU A 518 14.27 11.38 15.94
N PHE A 519 14.78 12.47 15.41
CA PHE A 519 15.05 12.62 14.00
C PHE A 519 16.53 12.90 13.78
N LEU A 520 17.20 12.08 12.97
CA LEU A 520 18.55 12.37 12.52
C LEU A 520 18.50 13.31 11.31
N VAL A 521 19.03 14.53 11.49
CA VAL A 521 19.06 15.55 10.44
C VAL A 521 20.33 15.43 9.60
N LYS A 522 21.45 15.16 10.25
CA LYS A 522 22.75 15.11 9.58
C LYS A 522 23.75 14.29 10.37
N ALA A 523 24.58 13.54 9.66
CA ALA A 523 25.77 12.91 10.21
C ALA A 523 26.99 13.31 9.39
N THR A 524 28.08 13.71 10.04
CA THR A 524 29.33 14.09 9.39
C THR A 524 30.52 13.48 10.09
N GLU A 525 31.47 12.99 9.32
CA GLU A 525 32.76 12.48 9.80
C GLU A 525 33.87 13.45 9.45
N THR A 526 34.74 13.71 10.42
CA THR A 526 36.02 14.39 10.21
C THR A 526 37.14 13.36 10.39
N PHE A 527 38.03 13.27 9.45
CA PHE A 527 39.09 12.26 9.45
C PHE A 527 40.44 12.80 8.98
N ASP A 528 41.52 12.13 9.40
CA ASP A 528 42.87 12.31 8.91
C ASP A 528 43.23 11.18 7.97
N ASP A 529 43.75 11.50 6.78
CA ASP A 529 44.39 10.53 5.89
C ASP A 529 45.84 10.31 6.40
N LEU A 530 46.12 9.08 6.80
CA LEU A 530 47.41 8.73 7.39
C LEU A 530 48.45 8.27 6.35
N GLY A 531 48.05 8.25 5.09
CA GLY A 531 48.86 7.66 4.03
C GLY A 531 48.92 6.12 4.08
N ASN A 532 49.76 5.57 3.25
CA ASN A 532 50.02 4.11 3.18
C ASN A 532 50.87 3.60 4.34
#